data_3c231d091de1992f7b38348546f274b4
#
_entry.id   3c231d091de1992f7b38348546f274b4
#
_cell.length_a   1.000
_cell.length_b   1.000
_cell.length_c   1.000
_cell.angle_alpha   90.00
_cell.angle_beta   90.00
_cell.angle_gamma   90.00
#
_symmetry.space_group_name_H-M   'P 1'
#
loop_
_entity.id
_entity.type
_entity.pdbx_description
1 polymer ?
#
loop_
_entity_poly.entity_id
_entity_poly.type
_entity_poly.pdbx_seq_one_letter_code
_entity_poly.pdbx_strand_id
1 'polypeptide(L)'
;MVDGEGYIHVSFDHHGHKLNYCRSIAPGSLKLGDKIPMTGIDEGNVTYPEFYSLSGGDLLFVYRSGSSGRGNLVMNRYSLKEHKWTRVQDILIDGENKRNAYWQMYVDEKGTIHLSWVWRESWHVETNHDICYARSFDNGVTWYKSSGEQYELPIKSSNAEY
;
A
#
# COMPACT_ATOMS: atom_id res chain seq x y z
N MET A 1 -0.37 -11.96 -6.86
CA MET A 1 -1.40 -12.26 -5.82
C MET A 1 -2.59 -12.87 -6.51
N VAL A 2 -3.31 -13.79 -5.83
CA VAL A 2 -4.56 -14.37 -6.33
C VAL A 2 -5.70 -13.82 -5.48
N ASP A 3 -6.78 -13.38 -6.12
CA ASP A 3 -7.98 -12.92 -5.42
C ASP A 3 -8.92 -14.09 -5.05
N GLY A 4 -10.00 -13.79 -4.34
CA GLY A 4 -10.94 -14.82 -3.85
C GLY A 4 -11.72 -15.56 -4.93
N GLU A 5 -11.71 -15.08 -6.17
CA GLU A 5 -12.30 -15.76 -7.33
C GLU A 5 -11.27 -16.52 -8.17
N GLY A 6 -10.00 -16.45 -7.81
CA GLY A 6 -8.91 -17.17 -8.47
C GLY A 6 -8.27 -16.42 -9.64
N TYR A 7 -8.52 -15.13 -9.81
CA TYR A 7 -7.77 -14.32 -10.76
C TYR A 7 -6.41 -13.97 -10.22
N ILE A 8 -5.41 -13.97 -11.10
CA ILE A 8 -4.03 -13.61 -10.77
C ILE A 8 -3.82 -12.13 -11.06
N HIS A 9 -3.43 -11.35 -10.06
CA HIS A 9 -3.07 -9.95 -10.16
C HIS A 9 -1.54 -9.83 -10.15
N VAL A 10 -0.98 -9.11 -11.13
CA VAL A 10 0.46 -8.97 -11.31
C VAL A 10 0.82 -7.49 -11.44
N SER A 11 1.80 -7.08 -10.66
CA SER A 11 2.45 -5.78 -10.74
C SER A 11 3.95 -6.01 -10.87
N PHE A 12 4.64 -5.30 -11.77
CA PHE A 12 6.01 -5.63 -12.14
C PHE A 12 6.79 -4.43 -12.66
N ASP A 13 8.12 -4.52 -12.52
CA ASP A 13 9.09 -3.58 -13.10
C ASP A 13 8.94 -2.15 -12.56
N HIS A 14 8.88 -2.01 -11.21
CA HIS A 14 8.72 -0.73 -10.55
C HIS A 14 9.94 -0.33 -9.72
N HIS A 15 10.56 0.75 -10.14
CA HIS A 15 11.53 1.52 -9.35
C HIS A 15 11.45 2.99 -9.78
N GLY A 16 10.38 3.68 -9.35
CA GLY A 16 10.08 5.05 -9.79
C GLY A 16 9.50 5.13 -11.20
N HIS A 17 8.76 4.11 -11.63
CA HIS A 17 8.14 4.04 -12.95
C HIS A 17 6.62 4.09 -12.85
N LYS A 18 5.98 4.35 -13.99
CA LYS A 18 4.53 4.25 -14.11
C LYS A 18 4.07 2.83 -13.74
N LEU A 19 2.90 2.71 -13.09
CA LEU A 19 2.30 1.44 -12.74
C LEU A 19 2.18 0.51 -13.97
N ASN A 20 2.77 -0.67 -13.86
CA ASN A 20 2.52 -1.81 -14.73
C ASN A 20 1.67 -2.81 -13.94
N TYR A 21 0.42 -2.92 -14.28
CA TYR A 21 -0.51 -3.85 -13.66
C TYR A 21 -1.32 -4.56 -14.74
N CYS A 22 -1.52 -5.86 -14.55
CA CYS A 22 -2.44 -6.67 -15.34
C CYS A 22 -3.08 -7.76 -14.47
N ARG A 23 -4.17 -8.33 -14.97
CA ARG A 23 -4.88 -9.43 -14.33
C ARG A 23 -4.98 -10.60 -15.32
N SER A 24 -5.06 -11.82 -14.82
CA SER A 24 -5.34 -12.99 -15.68
C SER A 24 -6.71 -12.84 -16.36
N ILE A 25 -6.81 -13.43 -17.56
CA ILE A 25 -8.04 -13.36 -18.38
C ILE A 25 -9.19 -14.21 -17.83
N ALA A 26 -8.89 -15.16 -16.94
CA ALA A 26 -9.85 -16.05 -16.29
C ALA A 26 -9.27 -16.57 -14.96
N PRO A 27 -10.12 -17.06 -14.04
CA PRO A 27 -9.68 -17.74 -12.82
C PRO A 27 -8.73 -18.91 -13.14
N GLY A 28 -7.64 -19.01 -12.39
CA GLY A 28 -6.62 -20.08 -12.57
C GLY A 28 -5.82 -20.01 -13.87
N SER A 29 -6.06 -19.03 -14.74
CA SER A 29 -5.33 -18.86 -16.00
C SER A 29 -3.97 -18.18 -15.74
N LEU A 30 -2.91 -18.71 -16.35
CA LEU A 30 -1.61 -18.05 -16.40
C LEU A 30 -1.50 -17.01 -17.54
N LYS A 31 -2.50 -16.96 -18.43
CA LYS A 31 -2.54 -15.95 -19.48
C LYS A 31 -3.01 -14.63 -18.88
N LEU A 32 -2.17 -13.61 -18.98
CA LEU A 32 -2.46 -12.26 -18.52
C LEU A 32 -3.16 -11.45 -19.60
N GLY A 33 -4.05 -10.55 -19.18
CA GLY A 33 -4.66 -9.53 -20.02
C GLY A 33 -3.74 -8.35 -20.28
N ASP A 34 -4.27 -7.29 -20.88
CA ASP A 34 -3.56 -6.07 -21.16
C ASP A 34 -3.18 -5.32 -19.87
N LYS A 35 -2.18 -4.46 -19.97
CA LYS A 35 -1.85 -3.51 -18.90
C LYS A 35 -2.96 -2.49 -18.75
N ILE A 36 -3.48 -2.36 -17.55
CA ILE A 36 -4.55 -1.42 -17.22
C ILE A 36 -4.16 -0.60 -15.97
N PRO A 37 -4.70 0.61 -15.80
CA PRO A 37 -4.58 1.31 -14.52
C PRO A 37 -5.40 0.60 -13.45
N MET A 38 -5.05 0.79 -12.18
CA MET A 38 -5.89 0.40 -11.06
C MET A 38 -6.95 1.46 -10.78
N THR A 39 -6.54 2.64 -10.37
CA THR A 39 -7.40 3.79 -10.08
C THR A 39 -7.15 4.98 -11.00
N GLY A 40 -5.98 5.03 -11.62
CA GLY A 40 -5.50 6.18 -12.40
C GLY A 40 -4.97 7.33 -11.55
N ILE A 41 -4.90 7.18 -10.22
CA ILE A 41 -4.48 8.23 -9.29
C ILE A 41 -3.07 7.89 -8.75
N ASP A 42 -2.12 8.84 -8.87
CA ASP A 42 -0.73 8.72 -8.37
C ASP A 42 0.05 7.50 -8.88
N GLU A 43 -0.31 6.98 -10.03
CA GLU A 43 0.30 5.79 -10.65
C GLU A 43 1.50 6.11 -11.55
N GLY A 44 1.96 7.36 -11.57
CA GLY A 44 3.06 7.81 -12.44
C GLY A 44 4.46 7.48 -11.94
N ASN A 45 4.63 7.28 -10.63
CA ASN A 45 5.93 7.10 -9.98
C ASN A 45 5.82 6.10 -8.83
N VAL A 46 5.77 4.81 -9.19
CA VAL A 46 5.53 3.69 -8.25
C VAL A 46 6.84 3.02 -7.88
N THR A 47 7.02 2.77 -6.58
CA THR A 47 8.14 1.97 -6.05
C THR A 47 7.63 1.07 -4.92
N TYR A 48 8.20 -0.13 -4.81
CA TYR A 48 7.86 -1.15 -3.79
C TYR A 48 6.36 -1.48 -3.75
N PRO A 49 5.74 -1.86 -4.89
CA PRO A 49 4.34 -2.27 -4.88
C PRO A 49 4.18 -3.63 -4.21
N GLU A 50 3.22 -3.73 -3.30
CA GLU A 50 2.93 -4.95 -2.55
C GLU A 50 1.43 -5.24 -2.53
N PHE A 51 1.08 -6.53 -2.71
CA PHE A 51 -0.28 -7.02 -2.58
C PHE A 51 -0.47 -7.73 -1.24
N TYR A 52 -1.63 -7.55 -0.63
CA TYR A 52 -2.07 -8.29 0.55
C TYR A 52 -3.47 -8.82 0.35
N SER A 53 -3.71 -10.07 0.81
CA SER A 53 -5.06 -10.64 0.81
C SER A 53 -5.84 -10.14 2.01
N LEU A 54 -7.10 -9.80 1.81
CA LEU A 54 -8.06 -9.50 2.85
C LEU A 54 -9.00 -10.68 3.08
N SER A 55 -9.64 -10.71 4.25
CA SER A 55 -10.72 -11.64 4.52
C SER A 55 -11.84 -11.44 3.47
N GLY A 56 -12.38 -12.54 2.97
CA GLY A 56 -13.39 -12.50 1.90
C GLY A 56 -12.82 -12.47 0.48
N GLY A 57 -11.49 -12.42 0.33
CA GLY A 57 -10.80 -12.54 -0.96
C GLY A 57 -10.57 -11.24 -1.71
N ASP A 58 -10.96 -10.10 -1.14
CA ASP A 58 -10.52 -8.78 -1.60
C ASP A 58 -9.00 -8.64 -1.48
N LEU A 59 -8.41 -7.68 -2.18
CA LEU A 59 -6.97 -7.40 -2.10
C LEU A 59 -6.71 -5.96 -1.67
N LEU A 60 -5.61 -5.76 -0.94
CA LEU A 60 -4.96 -4.47 -0.81
C LEU A 60 -3.75 -4.40 -1.74
N PHE A 61 -3.47 -3.19 -2.20
CA PHE A 61 -2.27 -2.85 -2.94
C PHE A 61 -1.69 -1.55 -2.41
N VAL A 62 -0.47 -1.62 -1.92
CA VAL A 62 0.23 -0.47 -1.35
C VAL A 62 1.51 -0.21 -2.11
N TYR A 63 1.90 1.04 -2.20
CA TYR A 63 3.15 1.43 -2.86
C TYR A 63 3.59 2.83 -2.42
N ARG A 64 4.86 3.12 -2.62
CA ARG A 64 5.35 4.49 -2.54
C ARG A 64 5.05 5.23 -3.82
N SER A 65 4.30 6.32 -3.73
CA SER A 65 4.20 7.34 -4.77
C SER A 65 5.25 8.41 -4.52
N GLY A 66 6.12 8.66 -5.49
CA GLY A 66 7.25 9.57 -5.36
C GLY A 66 8.61 8.88 -5.32
N SER A 67 9.63 9.54 -4.76
CA SER A 67 11.02 9.09 -4.78
C SER A 67 11.58 8.84 -3.37
N SER A 68 12.79 8.28 -3.28
CA SER A 68 13.50 8.13 -2.01
C SER A 68 13.72 9.49 -1.37
N GLY A 69 13.39 9.62 -0.09
CA GLY A 69 13.41 10.90 0.66
C GLY A 69 12.28 11.87 0.31
N ARG A 70 11.38 11.54 -0.62
CA ARG A 70 10.26 12.39 -1.03
C ARG A 70 9.10 11.57 -1.55
N GLY A 71 8.49 10.74 -0.73
CA GLY A 71 7.43 9.85 -1.18
C GLY A 71 6.37 9.59 -0.13
N ASN A 72 5.18 9.31 -0.60
CA ASN A 72 4.01 9.01 0.21
C ASN A 72 3.63 7.54 0.09
N LEU A 73 3.16 6.94 1.16
CA LEU A 73 2.52 5.62 1.11
C LEU A 73 1.05 5.80 0.76
N VAL A 74 0.64 5.16 -0.32
CA VAL A 74 -0.74 5.17 -0.82
C VAL A 74 -1.32 3.76 -0.81
N MET A 75 -2.65 3.65 -0.73
CA MET A 75 -3.32 2.36 -0.58
C MET A 75 -4.56 2.26 -1.47
N ASN A 76 -4.61 1.20 -2.27
CA ASN A 76 -5.76 0.81 -3.08
C ASN A 76 -6.37 -0.49 -2.56
N ARG A 77 -7.67 -0.69 -2.76
CA ARG A 77 -8.38 -1.95 -2.48
C ARG A 77 -9.09 -2.44 -3.74
N TYR A 78 -8.93 -3.73 -4.01
CA TYR A 78 -9.74 -4.45 -4.99
C TYR A 78 -10.95 -5.07 -4.31
N SER A 79 -12.14 -4.77 -4.81
CA SER A 79 -13.39 -5.38 -4.37
C SER A 79 -13.76 -6.52 -5.32
N LEU A 80 -13.88 -7.74 -4.80
CA LEU A 80 -14.41 -8.88 -5.57
C LEU A 80 -15.81 -8.60 -6.07
N LYS A 81 -16.66 -8.03 -5.23
CA LYS A 81 -18.06 -7.74 -5.55
C LYS A 81 -18.20 -6.79 -6.74
N GLU A 82 -17.30 -5.79 -6.84
CA GLU A 82 -17.35 -4.75 -7.87
C GLU A 82 -16.38 -5.00 -9.02
N HIS A 83 -15.49 -5.99 -8.88
CA HIS A 83 -14.36 -6.28 -9.80
C HIS A 83 -13.54 -5.04 -10.13
N LYS A 84 -13.32 -4.20 -9.12
CA LYS A 84 -12.73 -2.86 -9.31
C LYS A 84 -11.76 -2.49 -8.19
N TRP A 85 -10.69 -1.79 -8.56
CA TRP A 85 -9.81 -1.09 -7.66
C TRP A 85 -10.38 0.26 -7.27
N THR A 86 -10.30 0.60 -5.99
CA THR A 86 -10.63 1.92 -5.45
C THR A 86 -9.50 2.41 -4.56
N ARG A 87 -9.31 3.72 -4.49
CA ARG A 87 -8.37 4.34 -3.56
C ARG A 87 -8.99 4.33 -2.16
N VAL A 88 -8.29 3.70 -1.19
CA VAL A 88 -8.69 3.70 0.22
C VAL A 88 -8.11 4.92 0.93
N GLN A 89 -6.81 5.16 0.72
CA GLN A 89 -6.10 6.32 1.26
C GLN A 89 -5.34 7.00 0.14
N ASP A 90 -5.63 8.26 -0.11
CA ASP A 90 -4.88 9.09 -1.04
C ASP A 90 -3.45 9.25 -0.56
N ILE A 91 -3.28 9.49 0.74
CA ILE A 91 -2.00 9.47 1.43
C ILE A 91 -2.24 8.84 2.79
N LEU A 92 -1.70 7.64 3.01
CA LEU A 92 -1.71 7.01 4.33
C LEU A 92 -0.58 7.56 5.19
N ILE A 93 0.64 7.56 4.66
CA ILE A 93 1.81 8.15 5.30
C ILE A 93 2.36 9.24 4.39
N ASP A 94 2.38 10.47 4.91
CA ASP A 94 2.87 11.65 4.19
C ASP A 94 4.34 11.89 4.52
N GLY A 95 5.18 11.79 3.51
CA GLY A 95 6.60 12.13 3.61
C GLY A 95 6.89 13.64 3.64
N GLU A 96 5.86 14.48 3.57
CA GLU A 96 5.97 15.95 3.65
C GLU A 96 6.96 16.55 2.63
N ASN A 97 7.21 15.80 1.53
CA ASN A 97 8.24 16.10 0.54
C ASN A 97 9.68 16.23 1.12
N LYS A 98 9.92 15.63 2.28
CA LYS A 98 11.20 15.68 3.01
C LYS A 98 11.72 14.29 3.37
N ARG A 99 10.86 13.29 3.35
CA ARG A 99 11.15 11.90 3.74
C ARG A 99 10.22 10.92 3.05
N ASN A 100 10.40 9.64 3.30
CA ASN A 100 9.44 8.60 2.97
C ASN A 100 9.46 7.50 4.02
N ALA A 101 8.37 6.75 4.13
CA ALA A 101 8.32 5.53 4.92
C ALA A 101 9.03 4.38 4.17
N TYR A 102 9.82 3.60 4.91
CA TYR A 102 10.20 2.24 4.53
C TYR A 102 9.46 1.29 5.44
N TRP A 103 8.51 0.55 4.89
CA TRP A 103 7.49 -0.17 5.65
C TRP A 103 7.60 -1.68 5.52
N GLN A 104 6.97 -2.34 6.48
CA GLN A 104 6.54 -3.73 6.44
C GLN A 104 5.07 -3.77 6.83
N MET A 105 4.27 -4.54 6.10
CA MET A 105 2.85 -4.69 6.38
C MET A 105 2.51 -6.18 6.53
N TYR A 106 1.57 -6.48 7.40
CA TYR A 106 1.05 -7.82 7.61
C TYR A 106 -0.45 -7.75 7.90
N VAL A 107 -1.21 -8.67 7.32
CA VAL A 107 -2.63 -8.87 7.64
C VAL A 107 -2.75 -10.15 8.44
N ASP A 108 -3.20 -10.05 9.69
CA ASP A 108 -3.31 -11.20 10.58
C ASP A 108 -4.57 -12.04 10.28
N GLU A 109 -4.70 -13.18 10.97
CA GLU A 109 -5.82 -14.13 10.80
C GLU A 109 -7.18 -13.53 11.18
N LYS A 110 -7.20 -12.44 11.94
CA LYS A 110 -8.43 -11.71 12.32
C LYS A 110 -8.77 -10.61 11.31
N GLY A 111 -7.92 -10.40 10.31
CA GLY A 111 -8.06 -9.34 9.32
C GLY A 111 -7.51 -7.99 9.80
N THR A 112 -6.81 -7.95 10.93
CA THR A 112 -6.12 -6.73 11.36
C THR A 112 -4.92 -6.46 10.47
N ILE A 113 -4.83 -5.26 9.95
CA ILE A 113 -3.65 -4.81 9.21
C ILE A 113 -2.68 -4.20 10.20
N HIS A 114 -1.46 -4.71 10.23
CA HIS A 114 -0.35 -4.18 11.01
C HIS A 114 0.66 -3.54 10.05
N LEU A 115 1.06 -2.32 10.34
CA LEU A 115 2.00 -1.54 9.55
C LEU A 115 3.09 -1.00 10.47
N SER A 116 4.34 -1.34 10.17
CA SER A 116 5.50 -0.72 10.80
C SER A 116 6.38 -0.07 9.75
N TRP A 117 7.05 0.99 10.09
CA TRP A 117 7.97 1.67 9.18
C TRP A 117 9.06 2.39 9.94
N VAL A 118 10.14 2.70 9.19
CA VAL A 118 11.13 3.71 9.57
C VAL A 118 11.02 4.89 8.62
N TRP A 119 11.31 6.10 9.11
CA TRP A 119 11.47 7.27 8.26
C TRP A 119 12.82 7.24 7.56
N ARG A 120 12.86 7.71 6.34
CA ARG A 120 14.09 7.88 5.56
C ARG A 120 14.12 9.25 4.90
N GLU A 121 15.16 10.03 5.24
CA GLU A 121 15.27 11.45 4.83
C GLU A 121 15.91 11.62 3.44
N SER A 122 16.67 10.62 2.97
CA SER A 122 17.36 10.68 1.69
C SER A 122 17.56 9.29 1.09
N TRP A 123 18.28 9.20 -0.02
CA TRP A 123 18.65 7.91 -0.62
C TRP A 123 19.73 7.15 0.19
N HIS A 124 20.38 7.82 1.15
CA HIS A 124 21.37 7.20 2.04
C HIS A 124 20.69 6.37 3.14
N VAL A 125 21.11 5.11 3.29
CA VAL A 125 20.49 4.18 4.25
C VAL A 125 20.67 4.60 5.70
N GLU A 126 21.77 5.25 6.01
CA GLU A 126 22.08 5.79 7.35
C GLU A 126 21.12 6.90 7.80
N THR A 127 20.29 7.41 6.89
CA THR A 127 19.24 8.39 7.24
C THR A 127 17.94 7.74 7.70
N ASN A 128 17.92 6.40 7.84
CA ASN A 128 16.79 5.70 8.46
C ASN A 128 16.77 5.98 9.96
N HIS A 129 15.60 6.33 10.48
CA HIS A 129 15.40 6.61 11.91
C HIS A 129 13.98 6.29 12.33
N ASP A 130 13.76 6.19 13.64
CA ASP A 130 12.47 6.01 14.31
C ASP A 130 11.66 4.83 13.76
N ILE A 131 11.42 3.82 14.58
CA ILE A 131 10.51 2.73 14.26
C ILE A 131 9.11 3.14 14.68
N CYS A 132 8.22 3.22 13.69
CA CYS A 132 6.84 3.63 13.89
C CYS A 132 5.88 2.47 13.68
N TYR A 133 4.67 2.61 14.23
CA TYR A 133 3.63 1.58 14.13
C TYR A 133 2.24 2.17 13.94
N ALA A 134 1.40 1.44 13.20
CA ALA A 134 -0.03 1.67 13.07
C ALA A 134 -0.77 0.36 12.80
N ARG A 135 -2.05 0.28 13.16
CA ARG A 135 -2.93 -0.85 12.83
C ARG A 135 -4.30 -0.38 12.37
N SER A 136 -4.95 -1.21 11.55
CA SER A 136 -6.31 -0.98 11.06
C SER A 136 -7.16 -2.23 11.24
N PHE A 137 -8.43 -2.06 11.59
CA PHE A 137 -9.41 -3.14 11.80
C PHE A 137 -10.51 -3.14 10.72
N ASP A 138 -10.48 -2.20 9.79
CA ASP A 138 -11.53 -1.93 8.81
C ASP A 138 -10.99 -1.84 7.37
N ASN A 139 -10.02 -2.72 7.06
CA ASN A 139 -9.39 -2.82 5.74
C ASN A 139 -8.68 -1.53 5.29
N GLY A 140 -8.07 -0.79 6.23
CA GLY A 140 -7.22 0.36 5.95
C GLY A 140 -7.95 1.70 5.91
N VAL A 141 -9.23 1.76 6.32
CA VAL A 141 -10.01 3.01 6.34
C VAL A 141 -9.62 3.89 7.52
N THR A 142 -9.58 3.31 8.73
CA THR A 142 -9.11 4.00 9.93
C THR A 142 -7.88 3.32 10.52
N TRP A 143 -7.03 4.10 11.14
CA TRP A 143 -5.75 3.64 11.67
C TRP A 143 -5.57 4.06 13.12
N TYR A 144 -4.92 3.20 13.91
CA TYR A 144 -4.75 3.34 15.33
C TYR A 144 -3.30 3.14 15.76
N LYS A 145 -2.87 3.86 16.78
CA LYS A 145 -1.63 3.65 17.51
C LYS A 145 -1.68 2.35 18.32
N SER A 146 -0.58 1.91 18.88
CA SER A 146 -0.50 0.75 19.78
C SER A 146 -1.37 0.97 21.03
N SER A 147 -1.44 2.21 21.51
CA SER A 147 -2.28 2.64 22.63
C SER A 147 -3.79 2.48 22.38
N GLY A 148 -4.22 2.37 21.13
CA GLY A 148 -5.62 2.38 20.73
C GLY A 148 -6.16 3.77 20.36
N GLU A 149 -5.36 4.81 20.46
CA GLU A 149 -5.69 6.14 19.96
C GLU A 149 -5.76 6.12 18.43
N GLN A 150 -6.80 6.72 17.86
CA GLN A 150 -6.95 6.83 16.40
C GLN A 150 -6.01 7.89 15.84
N TYR A 151 -5.36 7.56 14.72
CA TYR A 151 -4.59 8.54 13.96
C TYR A 151 -5.48 9.54 13.24
N GLU A 152 -5.06 10.80 13.24
CA GLU A 152 -5.51 11.78 12.27
C GLU A 152 -4.69 11.56 10.98
N LEU A 153 -5.37 11.26 9.88
CA LEU A 153 -4.72 10.98 8.59
C LEU A 153 -4.52 12.26 7.77
N PRO A 154 -3.44 12.34 6.97
CA PRO A 154 -2.38 11.36 6.81
C PRO A 154 -1.44 11.31 8.02
N ILE A 155 -0.81 10.13 8.24
CA ILE A 155 0.24 9.99 9.25
C ILE A 155 1.48 10.75 8.79
N LYS A 156 1.98 11.64 9.64
CA LYS A 156 3.18 12.44 9.44
C LYS A 156 4.19 12.17 10.54
N SER A 157 5.42 12.65 10.38
CA SER A 157 6.42 12.51 11.46
C SER A 157 6.00 13.21 12.75
N SER A 158 5.16 14.23 12.67
CA SER A 158 4.66 14.97 13.83
C SER A 158 3.60 14.25 14.66
N ASN A 159 2.88 13.26 14.08
CA ASN A 159 1.84 12.50 14.77
C ASN A 159 2.07 10.97 14.77
N ALA A 160 3.18 10.51 14.17
CA ALA A 160 3.56 9.10 14.21
C ALA A 160 3.89 8.66 15.64
N GLU A 161 3.53 7.41 15.99
CA GLU A 161 3.95 6.76 17.22
C GLU A 161 5.29 6.07 16.99
N TYR A 162 6.25 6.32 17.87
CA TYR A 162 7.59 5.72 17.87
C TYR A 162 7.69 4.59 18.87
#